data_cfa9d37b454544e0f9ab45c04ebea7c4
#
_entry.id   cfa9d37b454544e0f9ab45c04ebea7c4
#
_cell.length_a   1.000
_cell.length_b   1.000
_cell.length_c   1.000
_cell.angle_alpha   90.00
_cell.angle_beta   90.00
_cell.angle_gamma   90.00
#
_symmetry.space_group_name_H-M   'P 1'
#
loop_
_entity.id
_entity.type
_entity.pdbx_description
1 polymer ?
#
loop_
_entity_poly.entity_id
_entity_poly.type
_entity_poly.pdbx_seq_one_letter_code
_entity_poly.pdbx_strand_id
1 'polypeptide(L)'
;EKNLFFKLSLYQTPKSLLKFELKKNFLLIIFKELVKIDILNQNTQKYINVSLKPFMGVTLSKGTVCNLNFPKNSLIMQLESDDFDFDIEKKIDETI
;
A
#
# COMPACT_ATOMS: atom_id res chain seq x y z
N GLU A 1 0.05 8.00 -22.76
CA GLU A 1 -1.12 7.84 -21.91
C GLU A 1 -0.80 6.97 -20.69
N LYS A 2 -1.14 7.45 -19.52
CA LYS A 2 -0.82 6.75 -18.28
C LYS A 2 -1.86 5.69 -17.97
N ASN A 3 -1.41 4.50 -17.60
CA ASN A 3 -2.28 3.42 -17.16
C ASN A 3 -2.43 3.49 -15.65
N LEU A 4 -3.60 3.92 -15.22
CA LEU A 4 -3.93 4.00 -13.80
C LEU A 4 -5.05 3.00 -13.51
N PHE A 5 -4.78 2.09 -12.56
CA PHE A 5 -5.77 1.11 -12.12
C PHE A 5 -6.27 1.49 -10.73
N PHE A 6 -7.57 1.45 -10.60
CA PHE A 6 -8.26 1.70 -9.33
C PHE A 6 -8.96 0.43 -8.91
N LYS A 7 -8.78 0.03 -7.66
CA LYS A 7 -9.42 -1.16 -7.13
C LYS A 7 -9.90 -0.90 -5.70
N LEU A 8 -11.16 -1.20 -5.44
CA LEU A 8 -11.72 -1.19 -4.11
C LEU A 8 -11.99 -2.64 -3.70
N SER A 9 -11.39 -3.07 -2.60
CA SER A 9 -11.47 -4.46 -2.16
C SER A 9 -12.02 -4.56 -0.75
N LEU A 10 -13.03 -5.42 -0.58
CA LEU A 10 -13.54 -5.81 0.72
C LEU A 10 -13.13 -7.26 0.98
N TYR A 11 -12.36 -7.48 2.04
CA TYR A 11 -11.87 -8.80 2.39
C TYR A 11 -12.83 -9.45 3.38
N GLN A 12 -13.63 -10.41 2.91
CA GLN A 12 -14.57 -11.14 3.76
C GLN A 12 -13.86 -12.15 4.67
N THR A 13 -12.68 -12.60 4.26
CA THR A 13 -11.80 -13.45 5.05
C THR A 13 -10.42 -12.81 5.12
N PRO A 14 -9.65 -13.09 6.18
CA PRO A 14 -8.28 -12.56 6.27
C PRO A 14 -7.45 -13.01 5.07
N LYS A 15 -6.56 -12.14 4.62
CA LYS A 15 -5.65 -12.44 3.52
C LYS A 15 -4.26 -11.96 3.85
N SER A 16 -3.27 -12.82 3.62
CA SER A 16 -1.86 -12.48 3.78
C SER A 16 -1.11 -12.74 2.50
N LEU A 17 -0.30 -11.75 2.10
CA LEU A 17 0.62 -11.88 0.98
C LEU A 17 2.02 -11.74 1.56
N LEU A 18 2.84 -12.79 1.43
CA LEU A 18 4.17 -12.84 2.01
C LEU A 18 5.23 -12.67 0.93
N LYS A 19 6.24 -11.87 1.23
CA LYS A 19 7.36 -11.58 0.31
C LYS A 19 6.86 -11.17 -1.07
N PHE A 20 5.84 -10.35 -1.08
CA PHE A 20 5.23 -9.88 -2.32
C PHE A 20 6.06 -8.73 -2.89
N GLU A 21 6.57 -8.91 -4.10
CA GLU A 21 7.31 -7.85 -4.79
C GLU A 21 6.35 -7.04 -5.66
N LEU A 22 6.34 -5.73 -5.46
CA LEU A 22 5.46 -4.86 -6.20
C LEU A 22 5.96 -4.65 -7.62
N LYS A 23 5.10 -4.91 -8.60
CA LYS A 23 5.42 -4.76 -10.02
C LYS A 23 5.10 -3.36 -10.54
N LYS A 24 4.37 -2.57 -9.78
CA LYS A 24 3.99 -1.19 -10.10
C LYS A 24 4.06 -0.34 -8.84
N ASN A 25 3.96 0.96 -9.02
CA ASN A 25 3.82 1.87 -7.89
C ASN A 25 2.40 1.80 -7.34
N PHE A 26 2.26 1.76 -6.03
CA PHE A 26 0.98 1.62 -5.34
C PHE A 26 0.72 2.77 -4.39
N LEU A 27 -0.54 3.16 -4.31
CA LEU A 27 -1.07 3.94 -3.19
C LEU A 27 -2.18 3.10 -2.56
N LEU A 28 -2.04 2.78 -1.28
CA LEU A 28 -3.05 2.05 -0.52
C LEU A 28 -3.69 2.99 0.49
N ILE A 29 -5.02 3.02 0.53
CA ILE A 29 -5.78 3.79 1.51
C ILE A 29 -6.71 2.82 2.23
N ILE A 30 -6.68 2.85 3.55
CA ILE A 30 -7.45 1.94 4.39
C ILE A 30 -8.74 2.63 4.82
N PHE A 31 -9.89 1.98 4.61
CA PHE A 31 -11.18 2.51 5.05
C PHE A 31 -11.73 1.80 6.28
N LYS A 32 -11.44 0.51 6.41
CA LYS A 32 -11.91 -0.30 7.54
C LYS A 32 -10.81 -1.22 8.03
N GLU A 33 -10.73 -1.37 9.33
CA GLU A 33 -9.84 -2.26 10.06
C GLU A 33 -8.37 -1.82 9.99
N LEU A 34 -7.58 -2.36 10.90
CA LEU A 34 -6.15 -2.09 10.97
C LEU A 34 -5.42 -3.02 10.00
N VAL A 35 -4.67 -2.46 9.06
CA VAL A 35 -3.88 -3.24 8.12
C VAL A 35 -2.41 -3.16 8.52
N LYS A 36 -1.74 -4.29 8.57
CA LYS A 36 -0.31 -4.36 8.89
C LYS A 36 0.48 -4.66 7.64
N ILE A 37 1.54 -3.88 7.44
CA ILE A 37 2.44 -4.03 6.30
C ILE A 37 3.86 -4.12 6.85
N ASP A 38 4.59 -5.15 6.44
CA ASP A 38 6.01 -5.27 6.74
C ASP A 38 6.79 -4.98 5.45
N ILE A 39 7.61 -3.95 5.47
CA ILE A 39 8.37 -3.51 4.31
C ILE A 39 9.83 -3.93 4.47
N LEU A 40 10.36 -4.67 3.50
CA LEU A 40 11.74 -5.11 3.54
C LEU A 40 12.70 -3.96 3.23
N ASN A 41 13.59 -3.67 4.16
CA ASN A 41 14.72 -2.80 3.90
C ASN A 41 15.82 -3.65 3.25
N GLN A 42 16.07 -3.42 1.96
CA GLN A 42 16.99 -4.25 1.20
C GLN A 42 18.47 -4.06 1.63
N ASN A 43 18.80 -2.92 2.22
CA ASN A 43 20.16 -2.67 2.69
C ASN A 43 20.48 -3.45 3.95
N THR A 44 19.54 -3.54 4.89
CA THR A 44 19.73 -4.21 6.16
C THR A 44 19.14 -5.62 6.21
N GLN A 45 18.32 -6.00 5.21
CA GLN A 45 17.55 -7.25 5.15
C GLN A 45 16.60 -7.41 6.32
N LYS A 46 16.17 -6.31 6.91
CA LYS A 46 15.21 -6.29 8.00
C LYS A 46 13.89 -5.69 7.55
N TYR A 47 12.80 -6.13 8.17
CA TYR A 47 11.48 -5.60 7.88
C TYR A 47 11.15 -4.42 8.78
N ILE A 48 10.54 -3.39 8.19
CA ILE A 48 9.97 -2.26 8.92
C ILE A 48 8.47 -2.51 9.01
N ASN A 49 7.95 -2.50 10.23
CA ASN A 49 6.53 -2.77 10.48
C ASN A 49 5.74 -1.47 10.43
N VAL A 50 4.71 -1.43 9.59
CA VAL A 50 3.81 -0.28 9.46
C VAL A 50 2.39 -0.75 9.75
N SER A 51 1.69 0.00 10.60
CA SER A 51 0.29 -0.26 10.91
C SER A 51 -0.55 0.90 10.38
N LEU A 52 -1.51 0.59 9.53
CA LEU A 52 -2.39 1.57 8.91
C LEU A 52 -3.78 1.47 9.50
N LYS A 53 -4.20 2.53 10.19
CA LYS A 53 -5.56 2.66 10.71
C LYS A 53 -6.50 3.16 9.62
N PRO A 54 -7.83 3.08 9.83
CA PRO A 54 -8.76 3.66 8.87
C PRO A 54 -8.44 5.11 8.53
N PHE A 55 -8.57 5.45 7.26
CA PHE A 55 -8.29 6.75 6.65
C PHE A 55 -6.81 7.10 6.55
N MET A 56 -5.93 6.16 6.86
CA MET A 56 -4.50 6.30 6.59
C MET A 56 -4.18 5.65 5.25
N GLY A 57 -3.12 6.16 4.62
CA GLY A 57 -2.63 5.62 3.36
C GLY A 57 -1.12 5.50 3.36
N VAL A 58 -0.62 4.74 2.39
CA VAL A 58 0.81 4.58 2.18
C VAL A 58 1.10 4.45 0.70
N THR A 59 2.21 5.03 0.26
CA THR A 59 2.74 4.84 -1.09
C THR A 59 3.87 3.83 -1.03
N LEU A 60 3.85 2.89 -1.98
CA LEU A 60 4.86 1.84 -2.08
C LEU A 60 5.40 1.83 -3.50
N SER A 61 6.71 1.93 -3.63
CA SER A 61 7.36 1.98 -4.94
C SER A 61 7.45 0.62 -5.59
N LYS A 62 7.45 0.61 -6.92
CA LYS A 62 7.76 -0.58 -7.71
C LYS A 62 9.08 -1.18 -7.22
N GLY A 63 9.13 -2.49 -7.10
CA GLY A 63 10.31 -3.21 -6.61
C GLY A 63 10.34 -3.42 -5.11
N THR A 64 9.47 -2.75 -4.36
CA THR A 64 9.37 -2.97 -2.91
C THR A 64 8.92 -4.39 -2.62
N VAL A 65 9.56 -5.04 -1.67
CA VAL A 65 9.16 -6.36 -1.17
C VAL A 65 8.50 -6.17 0.18
N CYS A 66 7.32 -6.70 0.34
CA CYS A 66 6.56 -6.50 1.58
C CYS A 66 5.68 -7.69 1.92
N ASN A 67 5.27 -7.76 3.18
CA ASN A 67 4.22 -8.64 3.64
C ASN A 67 2.98 -7.77 3.87
N LEU A 68 1.85 -8.18 3.31
CA LEU A 68 0.59 -7.47 3.46
C LEU A 68 -0.38 -8.36 4.23
N ASN A 69 -0.93 -7.84 5.32
CA ASN A 69 -1.87 -8.58 6.16
C ASN A 69 -3.17 -7.80 6.26
N PHE A 70 -4.19 -8.32 5.57
CA PHE A 70 -5.53 -7.74 5.53
C PHE A 70 -6.44 -8.55 6.45
N PRO A 71 -6.92 -7.97 7.57
CA PRO A 71 -7.85 -8.69 8.43
C PRO A 71 -9.24 -8.82 7.79
N LYS A 72 -10.04 -9.70 8.36
CA LYS A 72 -11.44 -9.85 7.97
C LYS A 72 -12.15 -8.49 8.08
N ASN A 73 -13.00 -8.20 7.11
CA ASN A 73 -13.78 -6.96 7.00
C ASN A 73 -12.97 -5.72 6.67
N SER A 74 -11.69 -5.85 6.31
CA SER A 74 -10.92 -4.69 5.85
C SER A 74 -11.43 -4.21 4.50
N LEU A 75 -11.49 -2.90 4.34
CA LEU A 75 -11.88 -2.24 3.10
C LEU A 75 -10.74 -1.35 2.66
N ILE A 76 -10.19 -1.63 1.48
CA ILE A 76 -8.96 -1.03 0.99
C ILE A 76 -9.20 -0.43 -0.39
N MET A 77 -8.75 0.80 -0.59
CA MET A 77 -8.65 1.37 -1.92
C MET A 77 -7.20 1.26 -2.39
N GLN A 78 -7.02 0.74 -3.58
CA GLN A 78 -5.70 0.56 -4.18
C GLN A 78 -5.64 1.28 -5.51
N LEU A 79 -4.66 2.16 -5.65
CA LEU A 79 -4.32 2.79 -6.91
C LEU A 79 -2.96 2.24 -7.34
N GLU A 80 -2.85 1.83 -8.60
CA GLU A 80 -1.57 1.35 -9.12
C GLU A 80 -1.32 1.89 -10.51
N SER A 81 -0.04 2.19 -10.81
CA SER A 81 0.37 2.69 -12.11
C SER A 81 1.87 2.52 -12.28
N ASP A 82 2.30 2.28 -13.52
CA ASP A 82 3.72 2.30 -13.85
C ASP A 82 4.29 3.72 -13.75
N ASP A 83 3.45 4.71 -14.02
CA ASP A 83 3.86 6.11 -14.12
C ASP A 83 3.34 6.95 -12.94
N PHE A 84 3.00 6.30 -11.83
CA PHE A 84 2.50 7.02 -10.67
C PHE A 84 3.58 7.97 -10.14
N ASP A 85 3.24 9.26 -10.07
CA ASP A 85 4.14 10.30 -9.60
C ASP A 85 3.91 10.58 -8.12
N PHE A 86 4.82 10.10 -7.28
CA PHE A 86 4.74 10.31 -5.84
C PHE A 86 4.93 11.77 -5.42
N ASP A 87 5.36 12.64 -6.33
CA ASP A 87 5.46 14.06 -6.02
C ASP A 87 4.10 14.69 -5.75
N ILE A 88 3.03 14.07 -6.24
CA ILE A 88 1.67 14.52 -5.94
C ILE A 88 1.42 14.46 -4.42
N GLU A 89 1.88 13.42 -3.77
CA GLU A 89 1.76 13.28 -2.32
C GLU A 89 2.44 14.43 -1.58
N LYS A 90 3.65 14.78 -2.00
CA LYS A 90 4.37 15.91 -1.41
C LYS A 90 3.61 17.22 -1.57
N LYS A 91 3.01 17.43 -2.74
CA LYS A 91 2.21 18.63 -2.99
C LYS A 91 0.98 18.70 -2.10
N ILE A 92 0.33 17.56 -1.86
CA ILE A 92 -0.81 17.48 -0.96
C ILE A 92 -0.38 17.82 0.48
N ASP A 93 0.71 17.24 0.93
CA ASP A 93 1.25 17.49 2.28
C ASP A 93 1.63 18.95 2.46
N GLU A 94 2.22 19.58 1.46
CA GLU A 94 2.60 20.98 1.51
C GLU A 94 1.37 21.92 1.52
N THR A 95 0.26 21.47 0.96
CA THR A 95 -0.97 22.26 0.90
C THR A 95 -1.75 22.21 2.21
N ILE A 96 -1.66 21.12 2.91
CA ILE A 96 -2.34 20.90 4.19
C ILE A 96 -1.61 21.62 5.33
#